data_52e2e900a8492d80085b67d20321c11a
#
_entry.id   52e2e900a8492d80085b67d20321c11a
#
_cell.length_a   1.000
_cell.length_b   1.000
_cell.length_c   1.000
_cell.angle_alpha   90.00
_cell.angle_beta   90.00
_cell.angle_gamma   90.00
#
_symmetry.space_group_name_H-M   'P 1'
#
loop_
_entity.id
_entity.type
_entity.pdbx_description
1 polymer ?
#
loop_
_entity_poly.entity_id
_entity_poly.type
_entity_poly.pdbx_seq_one_letter_code
_entity_poly.pdbx_strand_id
1 'polypeptide(L)'
;TLLGCCVVLPLSAKEDRLVLVGASYGKNVLAICEADGTVLWKHDTAGPQRGHTGHHDVHYLKSGNILFHDTWTKTQEISLGKKVVWEYESAKANGNEGKRVDVHAFARFPDGSTMIAESGIGRFIHVDKKGATQKVVSMGEGGRKSTRLVRMLGNLLGKSLNVNK
;
A
#
# COMPACT_ATOMS: atom_id res chain seq x y z
N THR A 1 25.50 -45.14 -39.19
CA THR A 1 24.51 -44.97 -38.10
C THR A 1 24.80 -43.60 -37.43
N LEU A 2 24.06 -42.55 -37.83
CA LEU A 2 24.14 -41.23 -37.24
C LEU A 2 23.17 -41.19 -36.06
N LEU A 3 23.70 -41.14 -34.82
CA LEU A 3 22.92 -40.82 -33.62
C LEU A 3 22.63 -39.32 -33.63
N GLY A 4 21.38 -38.94 -33.94
CA GLY A 4 20.90 -37.59 -33.80
C GLY A 4 20.78 -37.22 -32.30
N CYS A 5 21.61 -36.33 -31.82
CA CYS A 5 21.51 -35.72 -30.49
C CYS A 5 20.33 -34.72 -30.51
N CYS A 6 19.17 -35.13 -30.02
CA CYS A 6 18.06 -34.21 -29.74
C CYS A 6 18.47 -33.30 -28.56
N VAL A 7 18.88 -32.08 -28.85
CA VAL A 7 19.01 -31.02 -27.85
C VAL A 7 17.59 -30.58 -27.48
N VAL A 8 17.08 -31.09 -26.38
CA VAL A 8 15.88 -30.54 -25.75
C VAL A 8 16.26 -29.21 -25.11
N LEU A 9 15.98 -28.11 -25.78
CA LEU A 9 16.07 -26.80 -25.16
C LEU A 9 15.04 -26.75 -24.02
N PRO A 10 15.42 -26.34 -22.80
CA PRO A 10 14.43 -26.17 -21.76
C PRO A 10 13.41 -25.15 -22.24
N LEU A 11 12.13 -25.51 -22.27
CA LEU A 11 11.06 -24.52 -22.32
C LEU A 11 11.32 -23.57 -21.16
N SER A 12 11.61 -22.32 -21.47
CA SER A 12 11.61 -21.25 -20.46
C SER A 12 10.24 -21.27 -19.79
N ALA A 13 10.20 -21.70 -18.52
CA ALA A 13 8.99 -21.60 -17.74
C ALA A 13 8.58 -20.14 -17.76
N LYS A 14 7.40 -19.81 -18.33
CA LYS A 14 6.84 -18.47 -18.26
C LYS A 14 6.82 -18.10 -16.78
N GLU A 15 7.47 -17.00 -16.41
CA GLU A 15 7.45 -16.54 -15.01
C GLU A 15 6.01 -16.18 -14.67
N ASP A 16 5.34 -16.97 -13.85
CA ASP A 16 3.98 -16.73 -13.35
C ASP A 16 3.94 -15.63 -12.30
N ARG A 17 4.78 -14.60 -12.47
CA ARG A 17 4.82 -13.46 -11.57
C ARG A 17 3.86 -12.38 -12.03
N LEU A 18 2.96 -12.00 -11.11
CA LEU A 18 2.09 -10.85 -11.30
C LEU A 18 2.68 -9.62 -10.62
N VAL A 19 2.52 -8.48 -11.25
CA VAL A 19 2.96 -7.18 -10.76
C VAL A 19 1.75 -6.31 -10.46
N LEU A 20 1.65 -5.84 -9.21
CA LEU A 20 0.67 -4.83 -8.83
C LEU A 20 1.28 -3.44 -9.07
N VAL A 21 0.63 -2.63 -9.86
CA VAL A 21 1.08 -1.30 -10.29
C VAL A 21 0.11 -0.25 -9.81
N GLY A 22 0.63 0.78 -9.14
CA GLY A 22 -0.07 2.05 -8.92
C GLY A 22 0.50 3.11 -9.85
N ALA A 23 -0.26 3.55 -10.86
CA ALA A 23 0.19 4.52 -11.83
C ALA A 23 -0.09 5.96 -11.39
N SER A 24 0.79 6.88 -11.79
CA SER A 24 0.72 8.31 -11.54
C SER A 24 0.85 9.11 -12.84
N TYR A 25 0.89 10.45 -12.73
CA TYR A 25 1.04 11.38 -13.86
C TYR A 25 -0.12 11.34 -14.87
N GLY A 26 -1.28 11.79 -14.42
CA GLY A 26 -2.46 12.01 -15.27
C GLY A 26 -3.36 10.79 -15.46
N LYS A 27 -2.96 9.63 -14.94
CA LYS A 27 -3.82 8.43 -14.89
C LYS A 27 -3.78 7.83 -13.51
N ASN A 28 -4.84 8.06 -12.74
CA ASN A 28 -5.01 7.45 -11.41
C ASN A 28 -5.55 6.04 -11.58
N VAL A 29 -4.66 5.07 -11.70
CA VAL A 29 -5.03 3.69 -11.98
C VAL A 29 -4.23 2.71 -11.12
N LEU A 30 -4.91 1.67 -10.66
CA LEU A 30 -4.30 0.45 -10.17
C LEU A 30 -4.40 -0.61 -11.27
N ALA A 31 -3.36 -1.40 -11.45
CA ALA A 31 -3.36 -2.50 -12.39
C ALA A 31 -2.65 -3.73 -11.84
N ILE A 32 -3.10 -4.91 -12.24
CA ILE A 32 -2.36 -6.16 -12.09
C ILE A 32 -1.94 -6.58 -13.48
N CYS A 33 -0.65 -6.78 -13.67
CA CYS A 33 -0.06 -7.12 -14.96
C CYS A 33 0.76 -8.41 -14.86
N GLU A 34 0.88 -9.13 -15.97
CA GLU A 34 1.92 -10.13 -16.16
C GLU A 34 3.30 -9.46 -16.28
N ALA A 35 4.37 -10.26 -16.20
CA ALA A 35 5.75 -9.77 -16.29
C ALA A 35 6.07 -9.11 -17.65
N ASP A 36 5.36 -9.48 -18.72
CA ASP A 36 5.48 -8.89 -20.05
C ASP A 36 4.70 -7.58 -20.23
N GLY A 37 3.99 -7.11 -19.18
CA GLY A 37 3.18 -5.89 -19.19
C GLY A 37 1.72 -6.10 -19.62
N THR A 38 1.30 -7.32 -19.92
CA THR A 38 -0.11 -7.61 -20.24
C THR A 38 -0.99 -7.29 -19.03
N VAL A 39 -1.96 -6.39 -19.19
CA VAL A 39 -2.86 -5.97 -18.12
C VAL A 39 -3.98 -6.99 -17.94
N LEU A 40 -4.03 -7.64 -16.76
CA LEU A 40 -5.04 -8.63 -16.42
C LEU A 40 -6.23 -8.01 -15.67
N TRP A 41 -5.97 -6.99 -14.89
CA TRP A 41 -6.97 -6.28 -14.11
C TRP A 41 -6.63 -4.80 -14.00
N LYS A 42 -7.66 -3.94 -14.01
CA LYS A 42 -7.51 -2.50 -13.92
C LYS A 42 -8.64 -1.88 -13.10
N HIS A 43 -8.30 -0.89 -12.28
CA HIS A 43 -9.24 -0.06 -11.53
C HIS A 43 -8.83 1.40 -11.62
N ASP A 44 -9.73 2.25 -12.12
CA ASP A 44 -9.53 3.70 -12.12
C ASP A 44 -9.87 4.24 -10.72
N THR A 45 -8.98 5.01 -10.13
CA THR A 45 -9.12 5.59 -8.78
C THR A 45 -9.40 7.08 -8.86
N ALA A 46 -9.96 7.68 -7.81
CA ALA A 46 -10.20 9.12 -7.76
C ALA A 46 -8.90 9.92 -7.84
N GLY A 47 -7.85 9.36 -7.28
CA GLY A 47 -6.53 9.99 -7.21
C GLY A 47 -6.47 11.24 -6.34
N PRO A 48 -5.27 11.69 -6.00
CA PRO A 48 -5.11 12.94 -5.28
C PRO A 48 -5.45 14.13 -6.18
N GLN A 49 -6.43 14.92 -5.78
CA GLN A 49 -7.04 15.99 -6.58
C GLN A 49 -6.19 17.24 -6.79
N ARG A 50 -4.92 17.27 -6.41
CA ARG A 50 -4.06 18.45 -6.55
C ARG A 50 -2.74 18.08 -7.19
N GLY A 51 -2.65 18.19 -8.52
CA GLY A 51 -1.41 18.35 -9.29
C GLY A 51 -0.34 17.26 -9.24
N HIS A 52 -0.30 16.44 -8.22
CA HIS A 52 0.57 15.28 -8.07
C HIS A 52 -0.30 14.04 -7.93
N THR A 53 -0.53 13.43 -9.05
CA THR A 53 -1.32 12.22 -9.17
C THR A 53 -0.40 11.02 -9.01
N GLY A 54 -0.68 10.15 -8.05
CA GLY A 54 0.06 8.91 -7.92
C GLY A 54 -0.22 8.18 -6.62
N HIS A 55 -0.19 6.87 -6.74
CA HIS A 55 -0.23 6.00 -5.59
C HIS A 55 1.17 5.87 -5.01
N HIS A 56 1.41 6.43 -3.82
CA HIS A 56 2.69 6.33 -3.13
C HIS A 56 2.91 4.96 -2.51
N ASP A 57 1.83 4.27 -2.17
CA ASP A 57 1.85 2.94 -1.60
C ASP A 57 0.63 2.13 -2.06
N VAL A 58 0.85 0.84 -2.33
CA VAL A 58 -0.18 -0.10 -2.74
C VAL A 58 0.20 -1.51 -2.29
N HIS A 59 -0.75 -2.24 -1.71
CA HIS A 59 -0.52 -3.58 -1.18
C HIS A 59 -1.55 -4.56 -1.71
N TYR A 60 -1.08 -5.72 -2.19
CA TYR A 60 -1.91 -6.89 -2.36
C TYR A 60 -1.95 -7.65 -1.04
N LEU A 61 -3.13 -7.78 -0.46
CA LEU A 61 -3.32 -8.39 0.85
C LEU A 61 -3.50 -9.92 0.74
N LYS A 62 -3.22 -10.63 1.83
CA LYS A 62 -3.47 -12.07 1.91
C LYS A 62 -4.96 -12.46 1.71
N SER A 63 -5.87 -11.50 1.94
CA SER A 63 -7.30 -11.66 1.64
C SER A 63 -7.63 -11.72 0.16
N GLY A 64 -6.68 -11.41 -0.73
CA GLY A 64 -6.91 -11.21 -2.16
C GLY A 64 -7.41 -9.81 -2.52
N ASN A 65 -7.50 -8.90 -1.55
CA ASN A 65 -7.91 -7.52 -1.76
C ASN A 65 -6.70 -6.60 -1.99
N ILE A 66 -6.96 -5.39 -2.46
CA ILE A 66 -5.95 -4.35 -2.68
C ILE A 66 -6.19 -3.22 -1.70
N LEU A 67 -5.16 -2.85 -0.93
CA LEU A 67 -5.12 -1.71 -0.03
C LEU A 67 -4.30 -0.60 -0.68
N PHE A 68 -4.85 0.61 -0.78
CA PHE A 68 -4.24 1.75 -1.44
C PHE A 68 -4.78 3.07 -0.84
N HIS A 69 -4.22 4.21 -1.22
CA HIS A 69 -4.82 5.49 -0.93
C HIS A 69 -5.59 6.01 -2.16
N ASP A 70 -6.90 6.21 -1.99
CA ASP A 70 -7.77 6.70 -3.07
C ASP A 70 -7.63 8.20 -3.29
N THR A 71 -7.37 8.93 -2.21
CA THR A 71 -7.05 10.36 -2.20
C THR A 71 -5.88 10.63 -1.27
N TRP A 72 -5.41 11.88 -1.17
CA TRP A 72 -4.38 12.29 -0.21
C TRP A 72 -4.72 12.03 1.26
N THR A 73 -5.97 11.75 1.56
CA THR A 73 -6.46 11.61 2.93
C THR A 73 -7.20 10.30 3.19
N LYS A 74 -7.59 9.59 2.12
CA LYS A 74 -8.38 8.37 2.23
C LYS A 74 -7.53 7.13 1.91
N THR A 75 -7.46 6.21 2.86
CA THR A 75 -6.94 4.85 2.66
C THR A 75 -8.12 3.91 2.44
N GLN A 76 -8.06 3.06 1.41
CA GLN A 76 -9.16 2.22 1.00
C GLN A 76 -8.70 0.79 0.69
N GLU A 77 -9.52 -0.19 1.04
CA GLU A 77 -9.37 -1.59 0.64
C GLU A 77 -10.51 -1.96 -0.31
N ILE A 78 -10.17 -2.51 -1.47
CA ILE A 78 -11.14 -3.01 -2.44
C ILE A 78 -10.89 -4.48 -2.77
N SER A 79 -11.96 -5.19 -3.11
CA SER A 79 -11.87 -6.52 -3.72
C SER A 79 -11.46 -6.43 -5.19
N LEU A 80 -11.01 -7.54 -5.79
CA LEU A 80 -10.78 -7.61 -7.24
C LEU A 80 -12.07 -7.37 -8.04
N GLY A 81 -13.24 -7.58 -7.45
CA GLY A 81 -14.54 -7.18 -8.01
C GLY A 81 -14.83 -5.68 -7.88
N LYS A 82 -13.84 -4.87 -7.44
CA LYS A 82 -13.91 -3.41 -7.31
C LYS A 82 -14.91 -2.90 -6.26
N LYS A 83 -15.32 -3.77 -5.34
CA LYS A 83 -16.18 -3.39 -4.21
C LYS A 83 -15.31 -2.88 -3.07
N VAL A 84 -15.66 -1.72 -2.49
CA VAL A 84 -15.04 -1.21 -1.25
C VAL A 84 -15.38 -2.15 -0.11
N VAL A 85 -14.35 -2.64 0.57
CA VAL A 85 -14.44 -3.56 1.72
C VAL A 85 -14.19 -2.82 3.01
N TRP A 86 -13.27 -1.85 2.97
CA TRP A 86 -12.90 -1.02 4.12
C TRP A 86 -12.37 0.33 3.64
N GLU A 87 -12.62 1.37 4.42
CA GLU A 87 -12.03 2.70 4.17
C GLU A 87 -11.78 3.46 5.47
N TYR A 88 -10.82 4.38 5.41
CA TYR A 88 -10.51 5.32 6.49
C TYR A 88 -10.21 6.70 5.92
N GLU A 89 -10.95 7.70 6.39
CA GLU A 89 -10.79 9.09 5.97
C GLU A 89 -10.03 9.87 7.05
N SER A 90 -8.73 9.98 6.90
CA SER A 90 -7.84 10.66 7.84
C SER A 90 -8.19 12.14 8.03
N ALA A 91 -8.70 12.83 7.00
CA ALA A 91 -9.04 14.25 7.11
C ALA A 91 -10.21 14.53 8.06
N LYS A 92 -11.05 13.54 8.32
CA LYS A 92 -12.25 13.66 9.18
C LYS A 92 -12.04 13.07 10.58
N ALA A 93 -10.83 12.63 10.90
CA ALA A 93 -10.54 11.93 12.14
C ALA A 93 -9.43 12.63 12.93
N ASN A 94 -9.38 12.37 14.24
CA ASN A 94 -8.31 12.77 15.15
C ASN A 94 -7.98 14.29 15.15
N GLY A 95 -8.98 15.14 14.95
CA GLY A 95 -8.83 16.61 14.94
C GLY A 95 -8.06 17.11 13.70
N ASN A 96 -8.22 16.44 12.57
CA ASN A 96 -7.53 16.77 11.31
C ASN A 96 -8.31 17.74 10.42
N GLU A 97 -9.52 18.12 10.79
CA GLU A 97 -10.37 19.02 10.00
C GLU A 97 -9.61 20.30 9.61
N GLY A 98 -9.56 20.58 8.32
CA GLY A 98 -8.86 21.73 7.77
C GLY A 98 -7.32 21.61 7.73
N LYS A 99 -6.74 20.54 8.22
CA LYS A 99 -5.28 20.32 8.19
C LYS A 99 -4.86 19.57 6.92
N ARG A 100 -3.62 19.83 6.53
CA ARG A 100 -2.98 19.04 5.47
C ARG A 100 -2.49 17.71 6.04
N VAL A 101 -3.15 16.62 5.70
CA VAL A 101 -2.85 15.29 6.26
C VAL A 101 -1.77 14.55 5.47
N ASP A 102 -1.90 14.47 4.17
CA ASP A 102 -1.00 13.78 3.23
C ASP A 102 -0.64 12.35 3.68
N VAL A 103 -1.51 11.39 3.43
CA VAL A 103 -1.21 9.97 3.65
C VAL A 103 -0.27 9.48 2.57
N HIS A 104 0.94 9.00 2.94
CA HIS A 104 1.92 8.51 1.98
C HIS A 104 2.20 7.01 2.11
N ALA A 105 1.92 6.42 3.27
CA ALA A 105 2.17 5.02 3.50
C ALA A 105 1.21 4.44 4.53
N PHE A 106 0.98 3.15 4.43
CA PHE A 106 0.14 2.39 5.35
C PHE A 106 0.61 0.93 5.40
N ALA A 107 0.18 0.21 6.42
CA ALA A 107 0.44 -1.21 6.54
C ALA A 107 -0.72 -1.91 7.23
N ARG A 108 -1.25 -2.97 6.63
CA ARG A 108 -2.26 -3.85 7.23
C ARG A 108 -1.59 -4.89 8.10
N PHE A 109 -2.06 -5.02 9.35
CA PHE A 109 -1.60 -6.05 10.28
C PHE A 109 -2.40 -7.36 10.12
N PRO A 110 -1.85 -8.51 10.59
CA PRO A 110 -2.56 -9.78 10.51
C PRO A 110 -3.90 -9.83 11.27
N ASP A 111 -4.05 -9.01 12.31
CA ASP A 111 -5.29 -8.88 13.09
C ASP A 111 -6.36 -8.00 12.40
N GLY A 112 -6.04 -7.47 11.22
CA GLY A 112 -6.91 -6.61 10.42
C GLY A 112 -6.83 -5.12 10.78
N SER A 113 -6.04 -4.74 11.79
CA SER A 113 -5.76 -3.33 12.07
C SER A 113 -4.83 -2.72 11.02
N THR A 114 -4.76 -1.39 10.94
CA THR A 114 -3.96 -0.68 9.94
C THR A 114 -3.15 0.43 10.59
N MET A 115 -1.86 0.50 10.29
CA MET A 115 -1.06 1.68 10.54
C MET A 115 -1.11 2.60 9.33
N ILE A 116 -1.32 3.90 9.55
CA ILE A 116 -1.39 4.93 8.52
C ILE A 116 -0.40 6.05 8.87
N ALA A 117 0.43 6.43 7.91
CA ALA A 117 1.36 7.55 8.06
C ALA A 117 0.69 8.84 7.57
N GLU A 118 0.30 9.69 8.50
CA GLU A 118 -0.21 11.04 8.25
C GLU A 118 0.97 12.01 8.12
N SER A 119 1.65 11.96 6.99
CA SER A 119 2.94 12.62 6.75
C SER A 119 2.86 14.14 6.81
N GLY A 120 1.75 14.74 6.36
CA GLY A 120 1.54 16.19 6.42
C GLY A 120 1.47 16.74 7.85
N ILE A 121 1.10 15.88 8.81
CA ILE A 121 1.02 16.21 10.24
C ILE A 121 2.26 15.72 10.99
N GLY A 122 2.99 14.75 10.45
CA GLY A 122 4.20 14.19 11.06
C GLY A 122 3.89 13.17 12.16
N ARG A 123 2.96 12.26 11.92
CA ARG A 123 2.60 11.21 12.88
C ARG A 123 2.18 9.91 12.20
N PHE A 124 2.15 8.84 12.98
CA PHE A 124 1.47 7.59 12.65
C PHE A 124 0.20 7.44 13.47
N ILE A 125 -0.81 6.88 12.88
CA ILE A 125 -2.00 6.41 13.59
C ILE A 125 -2.13 4.91 13.41
N HIS A 126 -2.62 4.23 14.43
CA HIS A 126 -3.01 2.83 14.39
C HIS A 126 -4.52 2.75 14.57
N VAL A 127 -5.20 2.21 13.59
CA VAL A 127 -6.65 2.04 13.59
C VAL A 127 -7.00 0.56 13.60
N ASP A 128 -8.05 0.18 14.30
CA ASP A 128 -8.53 -1.20 14.29
C ASP A 128 -9.24 -1.56 12.98
N LYS A 129 -9.67 -2.79 12.84
CA LYS A 129 -10.38 -3.28 11.65
C LYS A 129 -11.71 -2.57 11.37
N LYS A 130 -12.26 -1.84 12.35
CA LYS A 130 -13.49 -1.04 12.21
C LYS A 130 -13.20 0.43 11.92
N GLY A 131 -11.92 0.84 11.88
CA GLY A 131 -11.49 2.22 11.67
C GLY A 131 -11.42 3.05 12.95
N ALA A 132 -11.58 2.45 14.14
CA ALA A 132 -11.40 3.18 15.40
C ALA A 132 -9.91 3.37 15.70
N THR A 133 -9.51 4.61 16.02
CA THR A 133 -8.12 4.93 16.35
C THR A 133 -7.75 4.33 17.70
N GLN A 134 -6.74 3.47 17.71
CA GLN A 134 -6.20 2.80 18.89
C GLN A 134 -4.99 3.51 19.46
N LYS A 135 -4.16 4.09 18.61
CA LYS A 135 -2.91 4.74 19.01
C LYS A 135 -2.53 5.85 18.03
N VAL A 136 -1.96 6.92 18.57
CA VAL A 136 -1.34 8.01 17.82
C VAL A 136 0.11 8.13 18.27
N VAL A 137 1.04 8.14 17.32
CA VAL A 137 2.48 8.27 17.58
C VAL A 137 3.00 9.49 16.84
N SER A 138 3.34 10.56 17.56
CA SER A 138 3.98 11.74 16.98
C SER A 138 5.42 11.44 16.59
N MET A 139 5.87 12.00 15.48
CA MET A 139 7.28 11.91 15.03
C MET A 139 8.20 12.93 15.73
N GLY A 140 7.66 13.71 16.68
CA GLY A 140 8.39 14.71 17.44
C GLY A 140 8.47 16.09 16.77
N GLU A 141 8.80 17.11 17.58
CA GLU A 141 9.08 18.46 17.09
C GLU A 141 10.48 18.46 16.45
N GLY A 142 10.57 18.79 15.17
CA GLY A 142 11.84 18.85 14.40
C GLY A 142 12.06 17.70 13.43
N GLY A 143 11.26 16.65 13.47
CA GLY A 143 11.23 15.65 12.39
C GLY A 143 10.70 16.30 11.11
N ARG A 144 11.34 16.05 9.96
CA ARG A 144 10.75 16.46 8.69
C ARG A 144 9.36 15.85 8.59
N LYS A 145 8.34 16.67 8.39
CA LYS A 145 6.93 16.28 8.20
C LYS A 145 6.74 15.48 6.91
N SER A 146 7.50 14.39 6.74
CA SER A 146 7.50 13.62 5.51
C SER A 146 7.91 12.17 5.78
N THR A 147 6.97 11.39 6.28
CA THR A 147 7.15 9.93 6.36
C THR A 147 6.55 9.32 5.10
N ARG A 148 7.42 8.91 4.18
CA ARG A 148 7.01 8.39 2.87
C ARG A 148 6.91 6.87 2.81
N LEU A 149 7.44 6.17 3.81
CA LEU A 149 7.46 4.72 3.81
C LEU A 149 7.24 4.19 5.23
N VAL A 150 6.24 3.34 5.39
CA VAL A 150 6.03 2.53 6.60
C VAL A 150 6.17 1.08 6.19
N ARG A 151 7.07 0.37 6.87
CA ARG A 151 7.17 -1.10 6.74
C ARG A 151 7.04 -1.70 8.13
N MET A 152 6.21 -2.72 8.22
CA MET A 152 6.15 -3.53 9.42
C MET A 152 7.39 -4.39 9.50
N LEU A 153 8.13 -4.23 10.60
CA LEU A 153 9.06 -5.23 11.04
C LEU A 153 8.23 -6.25 11.82
N GLY A 154 7.92 -7.38 11.19
CA GLY A 154 7.31 -8.51 11.90
C GLY A 154 8.20 -8.92 13.08
N ASN A 155 7.64 -9.57 14.08
CA ASN A 155 8.41 -10.21 15.14
C ASN A 155 9.34 -11.26 14.50
N LEU A 156 10.51 -10.83 14.06
CA LEU A 156 11.60 -11.71 13.72
C LEU A 156 12.00 -12.41 15.03
N LEU A 157 11.50 -13.62 15.22
CA LEU A 157 11.92 -14.55 16.27
C LEU A 157 11.47 -14.22 17.70
N GLY A 158 10.34 -13.56 17.91
CA GLY A 158 9.82 -13.33 19.28
C GLY A 158 10.75 -12.51 20.18
N LYS A 159 11.72 -11.79 19.61
CA LYS A 159 12.65 -10.93 20.35
C LYS A 159 12.23 -9.48 20.21
N SER A 160 12.01 -8.81 21.35
CA SER A 160 11.90 -7.36 21.38
C SER A 160 13.24 -6.76 20.92
N LEU A 161 13.20 -5.84 19.96
CA LEU A 161 14.36 -5.01 19.64
C LEU A 161 14.56 -4.05 20.84
N ASN A 162 15.51 -4.38 21.72
CA ASN A 162 16.02 -3.41 22.66
C ASN A 162 16.89 -2.43 21.88
N VAL A 163 16.29 -1.33 21.49
CA VAL A 163 17.02 -0.16 20.98
C VAL A 163 17.54 0.56 22.23
N ASN A 164 18.74 0.22 22.65
CA ASN A 164 19.45 0.99 23.68
C ASN A 164 19.59 2.43 23.18
N LYS A 165 19.20 3.35 24.07
CA LYS A 165 19.30 4.80 23.91
C LYS A 165 20.74 5.27 23.73
#